data_183f937d6ec53240cc3119c5bcb35b28
#
_entry.id   183f937d6ec53240cc3119c5bcb35b28
#
_cell.length_a   1.000
_cell.length_b   1.000
_cell.length_c   1.000
_cell.angle_alpha   90.00
_cell.angle_beta   90.00
_cell.angle_gamma   90.00
#
_symmetry.space_group_name_H-M   'P 1'
#
loop_
_entity.id
_entity.type
_entity.pdbx_description
1 polymer ?
#
loop_
_entity_poly.entity_id
_entity_poly.type
_entity_poly.pdbx_seq_one_letter_code
_entity_poly.pdbx_strand_id
1 'polypeptide(L)'
;MLLLPVLLGACATSTDLEETRRQLQSQMSSNAQQASARLSDVEAKLANQRLLDLVNEVSDMKAAMASLRGQNEVMLHQLEETQKRQNDLYADLDMRLGKLERPHGDASAPQGEVAPSAAVAPVDAALAKALDTLRKRDFGAAVTQLKAVMDGYPGSAQGIEANYWLGVSHTMLQQNDAAIDILRRFASQYPKNAHAADALRLVADNQISLQQKDEARVTLRQLIKLYPGTPAAQKAKQRLGAL
;
A
#
# COMPACT_ATOMS: atom_id res chain seq x y z
N MET A 1 86.10 7.14 56.22
CA MET A 1 84.76 7.72 56.23
C MET A 1 83.89 6.85 55.36
N LEU A 2 83.13 5.93 55.98
CA LEU A 2 82.21 5.03 55.28
C LEU A 2 80.79 5.60 55.30
N LEU A 3 80.23 5.87 54.14
CA LEU A 3 78.80 6.20 53.98
C LEU A 3 78.06 4.92 53.58
N LEU A 4 77.24 4.43 54.50
CA LEU A 4 76.32 3.30 54.32
C LEU A 4 75.03 3.87 53.66
N PRO A 5 74.57 3.32 52.54
CA PRO A 5 73.20 3.64 52.05
C PRO A 5 72.22 2.76 52.82
N VAL A 6 71.29 3.43 53.51
CA VAL A 6 70.11 2.82 54.12
C VAL A 6 69.12 2.50 53.00
N LEU A 7 69.01 1.25 52.65
CA LEU A 7 67.93 0.69 51.83
C LEU A 7 66.75 0.48 52.74
N LEU A 8 65.81 1.44 52.69
CA LEU A 8 64.45 1.31 53.20
C LEU A 8 63.65 0.41 52.25
N GLY A 9 63.75 -0.91 52.51
CA GLY A 9 62.92 -1.89 51.93
C GLY A 9 61.49 -1.70 52.50
N ALA A 10 60.59 -1.12 51.73
CA ALA A 10 59.15 -1.14 52.05
C ALA A 10 58.68 -2.57 51.93
N CYS A 11 58.68 -3.32 53.03
CA CYS A 11 57.98 -4.59 53.15
C CYS A 11 56.49 -4.25 53.19
N ALA A 12 55.83 -4.32 52.04
CA ALA A 12 54.37 -4.44 52.03
C ALA A 12 54.07 -5.75 52.79
N THR A 13 53.52 -5.64 53.98
CA THR A 13 53.14 -6.79 54.79
C THR A 13 51.97 -7.53 54.07
N SER A 14 51.93 -8.85 54.22
CA SER A 14 50.88 -9.69 53.60
C SER A 14 49.47 -9.23 54.03
N THR A 15 49.39 -8.58 55.17
CA THR A 15 48.17 -7.92 55.69
C THR A 15 47.69 -6.71 54.84
N ASP A 16 48.62 -5.84 54.36
CA ASP A 16 48.30 -4.69 53.52
C ASP A 16 47.82 -5.14 52.14
N LEU A 17 48.35 -6.24 51.63
CA LEU A 17 47.95 -6.84 50.38
C LEU A 17 46.53 -7.45 50.47
N GLU A 18 46.23 -8.10 51.57
CA GLU A 18 44.88 -8.64 51.81
C GLU A 18 43.82 -7.53 52.00
N GLU A 19 44.20 -6.46 52.67
CA GLU A 19 43.32 -5.33 52.91
C GLU A 19 43.01 -4.57 51.60
N THR A 20 44.03 -4.31 50.75
CA THR A 20 43.82 -3.74 49.41
C THR A 20 43.03 -4.67 48.51
N ARG A 21 43.20 -5.97 48.60
CA ARG A 21 42.40 -6.94 47.85
C ARG A 21 40.92 -6.93 48.29
N ARG A 22 40.66 -6.88 49.63
CA ARG A 22 39.28 -6.75 50.16
C ARG A 22 38.64 -5.43 49.74
N GLN A 23 39.39 -4.36 49.78
CA GLN A 23 38.94 -3.02 49.37
C GLN A 23 38.62 -2.97 47.87
N LEU A 24 39.45 -3.55 47.03
CA LEU A 24 39.21 -3.68 45.59
C LEU A 24 37.98 -4.53 45.30
N GLN A 25 37.85 -5.66 46.01
CA GLN A 25 36.75 -6.58 45.86
C GLN A 25 35.39 -5.93 46.29
N SER A 26 35.41 -5.16 47.36
CA SER A 26 34.21 -4.39 47.83
C SER A 26 33.88 -3.27 46.82
N GLN A 27 34.84 -2.58 46.26
CA GLN A 27 34.67 -1.57 45.24
C GLN A 27 34.15 -2.15 43.93
N MET A 28 34.66 -3.31 43.50
CA MET A 28 34.16 -4.03 42.33
C MET A 28 32.72 -4.49 42.52
N SER A 29 32.37 -5.04 43.70
CA SER A 29 31.00 -5.45 44.00
C SER A 29 30.01 -4.27 44.04
N SER A 30 30.43 -3.15 44.63
CA SER A 30 29.63 -1.91 44.69
C SER A 30 29.40 -1.34 43.26
N ASN A 31 30.48 -1.30 42.44
CA ASN A 31 30.37 -0.82 41.06
C ASN A 31 29.50 -1.75 40.20
N ALA A 32 29.59 -3.07 40.39
CA ALA A 32 28.73 -4.05 39.71
C ALA A 32 27.27 -3.89 40.09
N GLN A 33 26.95 -3.64 41.40
CA GLN A 33 25.60 -3.36 41.85
C GLN A 33 25.07 -2.04 41.31
N GLN A 34 25.88 -0.98 41.29
CA GLN A 34 25.49 0.29 40.68
C GLN A 34 25.26 0.16 39.18
N ALA A 35 26.08 -0.57 38.47
CA ALA A 35 25.90 -0.81 37.04
C ALA A 35 24.62 -1.59 36.74
N SER A 36 24.33 -2.66 37.51
CA SER A 36 23.09 -3.42 37.36
C SER A 36 21.83 -2.61 37.67
N ALA A 37 21.87 -1.77 38.72
CA ALA A 37 20.77 -0.87 39.05
C ALA A 37 20.52 0.17 37.95
N ARG A 38 21.56 0.74 37.36
CA ARG A 38 21.46 1.67 36.23
C ARG A 38 20.92 1.00 34.98
N LEU A 39 21.34 -0.26 34.71
CA LEU A 39 20.84 -1.03 33.58
C LEU A 39 19.33 -1.28 33.73
N SER A 40 18.91 -1.70 34.90
CA SER A 40 17.49 -1.93 35.21
C SER A 40 16.64 -0.65 35.08
N ASP A 41 17.16 0.50 35.52
CA ASP A 41 16.45 1.79 35.40
C ASP A 41 16.33 2.24 33.93
N VAL A 42 17.39 2.02 33.14
CA VAL A 42 17.38 2.31 31.69
C VAL A 42 16.40 1.38 30.95
N GLU A 43 16.42 0.08 31.27
CA GLU A 43 15.48 -0.88 30.69
C GLU A 43 14.02 -0.54 31.01
N ALA A 44 13.73 -0.16 32.25
CA ALA A 44 12.39 0.27 32.65
C ALA A 44 11.94 1.56 31.94
N LYS A 45 12.84 2.54 31.80
CA LYS A 45 12.56 3.78 31.06
C LYS A 45 12.33 3.53 29.58
N LEU A 46 13.13 2.67 28.94
CA LEU A 46 12.96 2.30 27.54
C LEU A 46 11.65 1.53 27.29
N ALA A 47 11.28 0.63 28.19
CA ALA A 47 10.02 -0.11 28.11
C ALA A 47 8.81 0.83 28.23
N ASN A 48 8.85 1.78 29.17
CA ASN A 48 7.77 2.77 29.36
C ASN A 48 7.67 3.73 28.17
N GLN A 49 8.78 4.22 27.62
CA GLN A 49 8.76 5.07 26.44
C GLN A 49 8.19 4.34 25.22
N ARG A 50 8.59 3.09 24.96
CA ARG A 50 8.03 2.29 23.88
C ARG A 50 6.54 2.02 24.02
N LEU A 51 6.06 1.82 25.25
CA LEU A 51 4.62 1.68 25.51
C LEU A 51 3.84 2.97 25.23
N LEU A 52 4.38 4.12 25.62
CA LEU A 52 3.76 5.41 25.33
C LEU A 52 3.75 5.72 23.83
N ASP A 53 4.86 5.44 23.14
CA ASP A 53 4.96 5.62 21.69
C ASP A 53 3.96 4.71 20.95
N LEU A 54 3.83 3.45 21.39
CA LEU A 54 2.86 2.52 20.81
C LEU A 54 1.41 2.95 21.06
N VAL A 55 1.10 3.47 22.25
CA VAL A 55 -0.24 4.00 22.56
C VAL A 55 -0.56 5.22 21.70
N ASN A 56 0.40 6.11 21.47
CA ASN A 56 0.23 7.25 20.58
C ASN A 56 0.03 6.79 19.13
N GLU A 57 0.84 5.85 18.64
CA GLU A 57 0.71 5.29 17.30
C GLU A 57 -0.65 4.62 17.07
N VAL A 58 -1.15 3.86 18.06
CA VAL A 58 -2.50 3.27 18.03
C VAL A 58 -3.59 4.34 18.03
N SER A 59 -3.40 5.43 18.76
CA SER A 59 -4.32 6.57 18.77
C SER A 59 -4.36 7.27 17.43
N ASP A 60 -3.19 7.54 16.83
CA ASP A 60 -3.08 8.15 15.51
C ASP A 60 -3.68 7.27 14.41
N MET A 61 -3.46 5.97 14.50
CA MET A 61 -4.05 4.98 13.59
C MET A 61 -5.58 4.95 13.70
N LYS A 62 -6.14 5.04 14.91
CA LYS A 62 -7.59 5.15 15.13
C LYS A 62 -8.15 6.46 14.56
N ALA A 63 -7.46 7.57 14.74
CA ALA A 63 -7.85 8.86 14.17
C ALA A 63 -7.82 8.84 12.63
N ALA A 64 -6.79 8.24 12.03
CA ALA A 64 -6.69 8.04 10.60
C ALA A 64 -7.81 7.14 10.05
N MET A 65 -8.15 6.05 10.75
CA MET A 65 -9.29 5.20 10.40
C MET A 65 -10.63 5.92 10.48
N ALA A 66 -10.84 6.76 11.50
CA ALA A 66 -12.05 7.56 11.63
C ALA A 66 -12.16 8.59 10.50
N SER A 67 -11.05 9.25 10.14
CA SER A 67 -10.99 10.18 9.00
C SER A 67 -11.29 9.48 7.68
N LEU A 68 -10.71 8.30 7.44
CA LEU A 68 -10.98 7.51 6.23
C LEU A 68 -12.45 7.06 6.14
N ARG A 69 -13.07 6.69 7.28
CA ARG A 69 -14.51 6.37 7.31
C ARG A 69 -15.36 7.58 6.94
N GLY A 70 -15.05 8.75 7.52
CA GLY A 70 -15.75 9.99 7.17
C GLY A 70 -15.61 10.37 5.70
N GLN A 71 -14.42 10.21 5.11
CA GLN A 71 -14.20 10.43 3.68
C GLN A 71 -14.98 9.44 2.82
N ASN A 72 -15.07 8.17 3.22
CA ASN A 72 -15.88 7.18 2.53
C ASN A 72 -17.38 7.50 2.59
N GLU A 73 -17.89 7.96 3.73
CA GLU A 73 -19.29 8.37 3.87
C GLU A 73 -19.62 9.57 2.98
N VAL A 74 -18.74 10.58 2.94
CA VAL A 74 -18.88 11.74 2.05
C VAL A 74 -18.85 11.30 0.59
N MET A 75 -17.95 10.39 0.22
CA MET A 75 -17.83 9.88 -1.14
C MET A 75 -19.07 9.06 -1.57
N LEU A 76 -19.62 8.24 -0.66
CA LEU A 76 -20.86 7.51 -0.90
C LEU A 76 -22.03 8.46 -1.11
N HIS A 77 -22.13 9.50 -0.30
CA HIS A 77 -23.18 10.52 -0.45
C HIS A 77 -23.07 11.29 -1.77
N GLN A 78 -21.85 11.65 -2.20
CA GLN A 78 -21.59 12.27 -3.50
C GLN A 78 -21.95 11.35 -4.67
N LEU A 79 -21.67 10.04 -4.55
CA LEU A 79 -22.07 9.05 -5.54
C LEU A 79 -23.59 8.94 -5.64
N GLU A 80 -24.28 8.90 -4.51
CA GLU A 80 -25.75 8.85 -4.45
C GLU A 80 -26.39 10.10 -5.07
N GLU A 81 -25.87 11.28 -4.76
CA GLU A 81 -26.30 12.55 -5.33
C GLU A 81 -26.03 12.61 -6.85
N THR A 82 -24.86 12.13 -7.29
CA THR A 82 -24.53 12.08 -8.72
C THR A 82 -25.46 11.12 -9.46
N GLN A 83 -25.76 9.97 -8.88
CA GLN A 83 -26.67 8.99 -9.44
C GLN A 83 -28.10 9.51 -9.53
N LYS A 84 -28.53 10.25 -8.50
CA LYS A 84 -29.84 10.93 -8.52
C LYS A 84 -29.91 11.98 -9.63
N ARG A 85 -28.87 12.83 -9.75
CA ARG A 85 -28.79 13.82 -10.84
C ARG A 85 -28.80 13.17 -12.23
N GLN A 86 -28.13 12.04 -12.41
CA GLN A 86 -28.17 11.29 -13.66
C GLN A 86 -29.58 10.79 -13.96
N ASN A 87 -30.26 10.20 -12.98
CA ASN A 87 -31.61 9.72 -13.15
C ASN A 87 -32.59 10.88 -13.46
N ASP A 88 -32.45 12.03 -12.81
CA ASP A 88 -33.24 13.23 -13.06
C ASP A 88 -33.00 13.78 -14.47
N LEU A 89 -31.76 13.77 -14.94
CA LEU A 89 -31.39 14.15 -16.31
C LEU A 89 -31.99 13.19 -17.36
N TYR A 90 -31.96 11.88 -17.10
CA TYR A 90 -32.59 10.91 -18.01
C TYR A 90 -34.09 11.06 -18.04
N ALA A 91 -34.77 11.34 -16.92
CA ALA A 91 -36.19 11.61 -16.86
C ALA A 91 -36.56 12.90 -17.62
N ASP A 92 -35.76 13.97 -17.53
CA ASP A 92 -35.94 15.20 -18.29
C ASP A 92 -35.76 14.99 -19.79
N LEU A 93 -34.72 14.24 -20.18
CA LEU A 93 -34.46 13.84 -21.57
C LEU A 93 -35.61 13.01 -22.15
N ASP A 94 -36.14 12.04 -21.44
CA ASP A 94 -37.29 11.22 -21.85
C ASP A 94 -38.56 12.08 -22.02
N MET A 95 -38.80 13.01 -21.09
CA MET A 95 -39.91 13.95 -21.19
C MET A 95 -39.79 14.89 -22.42
N ARG A 96 -38.58 15.33 -22.73
CA ARG A 96 -38.30 16.20 -23.89
C ARG A 96 -38.39 15.43 -25.20
N LEU A 97 -37.88 14.18 -25.23
CA LEU A 97 -38.01 13.29 -26.38
C LEU A 97 -39.48 12.96 -26.67
N GLY A 98 -40.25 12.62 -25.65
CA GLY A 98 -41.71 12.37 -25.79
C GLY A 98 -42.52 13.60 -26.24
N LYS A 99 -42.02 14.83 -26.00
CA LYS A 99 -42.63 16.06 -26.57
C LYS A 99 -42.25 16.27 -28.02
N LEU A 100 -41.10 15.79 -28.49
CA LEU A 100 -40.65 15.88 -29.88
C LEU A 100 -41.25 14.76 -30.76
N GLU A 101 -41.62 13.63 -30.17
CA GLU A 101 -42.24 12.48 -30.87
C GLU A 101 -43.73 12.58 -31.03
N ARG A 102 -44.42 13.64 -30.51
CA ARG A 102 -45.82 13.89 -30.86
C ARG A 102 -45.90 14.40 -32.29
N PRO A 103 -46.60 13.67 -33.19
CA PRO A 103 -46.48 13.88 -34.61
C PRO A 103 -47.11 15.17 -35.03
N HIS A 104 -46.34 16.08 -35.62
CA HIS A 104 -46.79 16.89 -36.73
C HIS A 104 -46.64 16.04 -37.97
N GLY A 105 -47.74 15.81 -38.66
CA GLY A 105 -47.82 14.91 -39.76
C GLY A 105 -46.80 15.14 -40.88
N ASP A 106 -46.55 14.04 -41.57
CA ASP A 106 -45.97 13.88 -42.89
C ASP A 106 -44.62 14.58 -43.22
N ALA A 107 -43.57 13.77 -43.19
CA ALA A 107 -42.59 13.69 -44.30
C ALA A 107 -41.59 12.55 -44.06
N SER A 108 -41.50 11.67 -45.05
CA SER A 108 -40.65 10.47 -45.14
C SER A 108 -39.13 10.74 -45.08
N ALA A 109 -38.43 9.89 -44.29
CA ALA A 109 -37.13 9.21 -44.47
C ALA A 109 -35.83 10.05 -44.65
N PRO A 110 -34.63 9.54 -44.34
CA PRO A 110 -34.24 8.12 -44.15
C PRO A 110 -33.55 7.81 -42.81
N GLN A 111 -33.61 6.56 -42.45
CA GLN A 111 -32.90 5.89 -41.37
C GLN A 111 -31.39 6.11 -41.48
N GLY A 112 -30.83 6.84 -40.52
CA GLY A 112 -29.47 6.71 -40.10
C GLY A 112 -29.51 6.04 -38.73
N GLU A 113 -29.20 4.79 -38.71
CA GLU A 113 -29.16 3.93 -37.51
C GLU A 113 -28.06 4.45 -36.57
N VAL A 114 -28.42 5.36 -35.66
CA VAL A 114 -27.60 5.71 -34.51
C VAL A 114 -28.00 4.70 -33.44
N ALA A 115 -27.18 3.66 -33.30
CA ALA A 115 -27.32 2.66 -32.24
C ALA A 115 -27.51 3.33 -30.88
N PRO A 116 -28.53 2.93 -30.11
CA PRO A 116 -28.81 3.58 -28.83
C PRO A 116 -27.70 3.26 -27.83
N SER A 117 -27.31 4.28 -27.10
CA SER A 117 -26.40 4.26 -25.92
C SER A 117 -26.87 3.32 -24.78
N ALA A 118 -27.65 2.28 -25.08
CA ALA A 118 -28.11 1.28 -24.13
C ALA A 118 -27.07 0.18 -23.82
N ALA A 119 -25.88 0.21 -24.46
CA ALA A 119 -24.84 -0.80 -24.24
C ALA A 119 -23.93 -0.52 -23.04
N VAL A 120 -24.04 0.62 -22.38
CA VAL A 120 -23.15 0.99 -21.25
C VAL A 120 -23.62 0.33 -19.94
N ALA A 121 -24.93 0.20 -19.72
CA ALA A 121 -25.48 -0.42 -18.51
C ALA A 121 -25.06 -1.87 -18.25
N PRO A 122 -24.99 -2.78 -19.25
CA PRO A 122 -24.61 -4.17 -18.97
C PRO A 122 -23.12 -4.33 -18.64
N VAL A 123 -22.23 -3.52 -19.20
CA VAL A 123 -20.78 -3.63 -18.92
C VAL A 123 -20.43 -3.07 -17.54
N ASP A 124 -21.08 -1.99 -17.10
CA ASP A 124 -20.91 -1.44 -15.75
C ASP A 124 -21.39 -2.43 -14.70
N ALA A 125 -22.55 -3.06 -14.91
CA ALA A 125 -23.07 -4.09 -14.02
C ALA A 125 -22.15 -5.33 -13.98
N ALA A 126 -21.59 -5.75 -15.12
CA ALA A 126 -20.67 -6.86 -15.18
C ALA A 126 -19.35 -6.57 -14.44
N LEU A 127 -18.77 -5.37 -14.63
CA LEU A 127 -17.58 -4.95 -13.90
C LEU A 127 -17.87 -4.83 -12.40
N ALA A 128 -18.96 -4.19 -12.00
CA ALA A 128 -19.35 -4.07 -10.60
C ALA A 128 -19.50 -5.44 -9.92
N LYS A 129 -20.12 -6.41 -10.59
CA LYS A 129 -20.22 -7.78 -10.11
C LYS A 129 -18.85 -8.44 -9.93
N ALA A 130 -17.95 -8.27 -10.89
CA ALA A 130 -16.61 -8.82 -10.82
C ALA A 130 -15.80 -8.22 -9.67
N LEU A 131 -15.92 -6.90 -9.44
CA LEU A 131 -15.29 -6.20 -8.33
C LEU A 131 -15.87 -6.60 -6.96
N ASP A 132 -17.16 -6.87 -6.88
CA ASP A 132 -17.80 -7.39 -5.66
C ASP A 132 -17.28 -8.80 -5.34
N THR A 133 -17.12 -9.66 -6.33
CA THR A 133 -16.52 -10.99 -6.19
C THR A 133 -15.08 -10.89 -5.68
N LEU A 134 -14.31 -9.93 -6.20
CA LEU A 134 -12.95 -9.64 -5.74
C LEU A 134 -12.92 -9.16 -4.29
N ARG A 135 -13.86 -8.29 -3.87
CA ARG A 135 -14.01 -7.83 -2.46
C ARG A 135 -14.31 -8.98 -1.52
N LYS A 136 -15.09 -9.97 -1.97
CA LYS A 136 -15.40 -11.21 -1.24
C LYS A 136 -14.21 -12.17 -1.18
N ARG A 137 -13.07 -11.80 -1.78
CA ARG A 137 -11.83 -12.58 -1.86
C ARG A 137 -11.96 -13.88 -2.67
N ASP A 138 -13.00 -14.01 -3.49
CA ASP A 138 -13.10 -15.09 -4.47
C ASP A 138 -12.33 -14.69 -5.74
N PHE A 139 -11.01 -14.74 -5.63
CA PHE A 139 -10.12 -14.28 -6.70
C PHE A 139 -10.22 -15.16 -7.94
N GLY A 140 -10.53 -16.44 -7.80
CA GLY A 140 -10.70 -17.36 -8.93
C GLY A 140 -11.93 -17.01 -9.77
N ALA A 141 -13.08 -16.80 -9.13
CA ALA A 141 -14.28 -16.35 -9.82
C ALA A 141 -14.12 -14.93 -10.39
N ALA A 142 -13.43 -14.03 -9.66
CA ALA A 142 -13.14 -12.68 -10.13
C ALA A 142 -12.30 -12.70 -11.42
N VAL A 143 -11.27 -13.54 -11.53
CA VAL A 143 -10.48 -13.71 -12.76
C VAL A 143 -11.37 -14.04 -13.95
N THR A 144 -12.28 -15.00 -13.80
CA THR A 144 -13.20 -15.41 -14.87
C THR A 144 -14.11 -14.26 -15.30
N GLN A 145 -14.69 -13.54 -14.33
CA GLN A 145 -15.61 -12.44 -14.60
C GLN A 145 -14.90 -11.23 -15.20
N LEU A 146 -13.74 -10.85 -14.67
CA LEU A 146 -12.93 -9.73 -15.19
C LEU A 146 -12.44 -10.01 -16.61
N LYS A 147 -12.02 -11.25 -16.87
CA LYS A 147 -11.64 -11.69 -18.22
C LYS A 147 -12.81 -11.55 -19.19
N ALA A 148 -14.02 -11.97 -18.81
CA ALA A 148 -15.20 -11.82 -19.63
C ALA A 148 -15.54 -10.36 -19.94
N VAL A 149 -15.37 -9.44 -18.97
CA VAL A 149 -15.55 -8.00 -19.21
C VAL A 149 -14.49 -7.46 -20.16
N MET A 150 -13.22 -7.83 -19.97
CA MET A 150 -12.12 -7.38 -20.83
C MET A 150 -12.28 -7.87 -22.27
N ASP A 151 -12.62 -9.14 -22.46
CA ASP A 151 -12.76 -9.78 -23.78
C ASP A 151 -14.04 -9.28 -24.51
N GLY A 152 -15.12 -9.04 -23.77
CA GLY A 152 -16.39 -8.56 -24.34
C GLY A 152 -16.41 -7.08 -24.68
N TYR A 153 -15.58 -6.28 -24.01
CA TYR A 153 -15.57 -4.82 -24.18
C TYR A 153 -14.13 -4.26 -24.28
N PRO A 154 -13.35 -4.72 -25.26
CA PRO A 154 -11.97 -4.30 -25.40
C PRO A 154 -11.89 -2.81 -25.72
N GLY A 155 -11.03 -2.08 -24.99
CA GLY A 155 -10.82 -0.63 -25.19
C GLY A 155 -11.86 0.27 -24.52
N SER A 156 -12.95 -0.27 -23.96
CA SER A 156 -13.83 0.52 -23.09
C SER A 156 -13.15 0.87 -21.77
N ALA A 157 -13.61 1.94 -21.10
CA ALA A 157 -13.09 2.30 -19.78
C ALA A 157 -13.20 1.13 -18.79
N GLN A 158 -14.31 0.39 -18.84
CA GLN A 158 -14.59 -0.77 -18.00
C GLN A 158 -13.69 -1.96 -18.35
N GLY A 159 -13.43 -2.22 -19.63
CA GLY A 159 -12.49 -3.27 -20.07
C GLY A 159 -11.05 -2.96 -19.68
N ILE A 160 -10.66 -1.68 -19.73
CA ILE A 160 -9.34 -1.22 -19.26
C ILE A 160 -9.23 -1.40 -17.74
N GLU A 161 -10.27 -1.04 -16.99
CA GLU A 161 -10.30 -1.23 -15.55
C GLU A 161 -10.30 -2.72 -15.17
N ALA A 162 -11.08 -3.54 -15.87
CA ALA A 162 -11.09 -4.99 -15.70
C ALA A 162 -9.72 -5.61 -15.93
N ASN A 163 -8.95 -5.12 -16.91
CA ASN A 163 -7.59 -5.60 -17.18
C ASN A 163 -6.65 -5.35 -15.99
N TYR A 164 -6.70 -4.18 -15.38
CA TYR A 164 -5.92 -3.89 -14.17
C TYR A 164 -6.31 -4.83 -13.02
N TRP A 165 -7.62 -4.96 -12.73
CA TRP A 165 -8.11 -5.81 -11.64
C TRP A 165 -7.87 -7.31 -11.89
N LEU A 166 -7.80 -7.73 -13.15
CA LEU A 166 -7.38 -9.07 -13.53
C LEU A 166 -5.93 -9.34 -13.08
N GLY A 167 -5.02 -8.42 -13.34
CA GLY A 167 -3.64 -8.51 -12.87
C GLY A 167 -3.53 -8.52 -11.34
N VAL A 168 -4.33 -7.70 -10.64
CA VAL A 168 -4.45 -7.73 -9.17
C VAL A 168 -4.93 -9.09 -8.67
N SER A 169 -5.96 -9.66 -9.31
CA SER A 169 -6.51 -10.98 -8.93
C SER A 169 -5.48 -12.10 -9.07
N HIS A 170 -4.68 -12.09 -10.15
CA HIS A 170 -3.57 -13.04 -10.32
C HIS A 170 -2.49 -12.85 -9.24
N THR A 171 -2.18 -11.60 -8.85
CA THR A 171 -1.28 -11.34 -7.72
C THR A 171 -1.81 -11.96 -6.42
N MET A 172 -3.09 -11.80 -6.12
CA MET A 172 -3.72 -12.37 -4.91
C MET A 172 -3.75 -13.90 -4.91
N LEU A 173 -3.80 -14.53 -6.09
CA LEU A 173 -3.70 -15.97 -6.28
C LEU A 173 -2.24 -16.46 -6.30
N GLN A 174 -1.25 -15.59 -6.10
CA GLN A 174 0.18 -15.90 -6.21
C GLN A 174 0.59 -16.46 -7.59
N GLN A 175 -0.19 -16.19 -8.61
CA GLN A 175 0.11 -16.49 -10.00
C GLN A 175 1.00 -15.38 -10.57
N ASN A 176 2.22 -15.28 -10.01
CA ASN A 176 3.08 -14.12 -10.15
C ASN A 176 3.48 -13.86 -11.61
N ASP A 177 3.80 -14.89 -12.39
CA ASP A 177 4.17 -14.74 -13.81
C ASP A 177 3.02 -14.15 -14.63
N ALA A 178 1.79 -14.69 -14.47
CA ALA A 178 0.61 -14.17 -15.15
C ALA A 178 0.30 -12.72 -14.73
N ALA A 179 0.44 -12.40 -13.42
CA ALA A 179 0.26 -11.07 -12.91
C ALA A 179 1.28 -10.07 -13.52
N ILE A 180 2.56 -10.45 -13.59
CA ILE A 180 3.61 -9.64 -14.19
C ILE A 180 3.29 -9.32 -15.66
N ASP A 181 2.89 -10.32 -16.43
CA ASP A 181 2.58 -10.16 -17.86
C ASP A 181 1.39 -9.24 -18.10
N ILE A 182 0.32 -9.42 -17.34
CA ILE A 182 -0.90 -8.60 -17.46
C ILE A 182 -0.62 -7.16 -17.03
N LEU A 183 -0.03 -6.95 -15.84
CA LEU A 183 0.19 -5.63 -15.27
C LEU A 183 1.25 -4.84 -16.04
N ARG A 184 2.28 -5.50 -16.57
CA ARG A 184 3.30 -4.86 -17.43
C ARG A 184 2.69 -4.39 -18.73
N ARG A 185 1.88 -5.23 -19.41
CA ARG A 185 1.13 -4.84 -20.60
C ARG A 185 0.18 -3.69 -20.33
N PHE A 186 -0.57 -3.75 -19.23
CA PHE A 186 -1.46 -2.68 -18.81
C PHE A 186 -0.72 -1.34 -18.67
N ALA A 187 0.37 -1.30 -17.91
CA ALA A 187 1.15 -0.08 -17.70
C ALA A 187 1.76 0.48 -19.01
N SER A 188 2.13 -0.41 -19.94
CA SER A 188 2.66 -0.04 -21.26
C SER A 188 1.57 0.50 -22.19
N GLN A 189 0.40 -0.12 -22.22
CA GLN A 189 -0.70 0.26 -23.11
C GLN A 189 -1.45 1.49 -22.61
N TYR A 190 -1.54 1.66 -21.30
CA TYR A 190 -2.30 2.74 -20.65
C TYR A 190 -1.44 3.58 -19.69
N PRO A 191 -0.34 4.19 -20.17
CA PRO A 191 0.62 4.88 -19.29
C PRO A 191 0.04 6.11 -18.58
N LYS A 192 -1.07 6.68 -19.08
CA LYS A 192 -1.77 7.81 -18.46
C LYS A 192 -2.91 7.37 -17.53
N ASN A 193 -3.19 6.08 -17.41
CA ASN A 193 -4.22 5.58 -16.52
C ASN A 193 -3.80 5.76 -15.07
N ALA A 194 -4.76 6.06 -14.20
CA ALA A 194 -4.52 6.25 -12.75
C ALA A 194 -3.85 5.03 -12.09
N HIS A 195 -4.12 3.83 -12.59
CA HIS A 195 -3.56 2.58 -12.08
C HIS A 195 -2.19 2.22 -12.67
N ALA A 196 -1.68 2.94 -13.66
CA ALA A 196 -0.44 2.56 -14.36
C ALA A 196 0.78 2.52 -13.41
N ALA A 197 0.89 3.49 -12.51
CA ALA A 197 1.95 3.53 -11.51
C ALA A 197 1.84 2.36 -10.50
N ASP A 198 0.62 2.06 -10.06
CA ASP A 198 0.39 0.96 -9.11
C ASP A 198 0.58 -0.41 -9.79
N ALA A 199 0.22 -0.54 -11.06
CA ALA A 199 0.50 -1.73 -11.85
C ALA A 199 2.01 -2.04 -11.91
N LEU A 200 2.88 -1.06 -12.18
CA LEU A 200 4.33 -1.27 -12.14
C LEU A 200 4.84 -1.62 -10.73
N ARG A 201 4.25 -1.06 -9.69
CA ARG A 201 4.59 -1.44 -8.31
C ARG A 201 4.25 -2.92 -8.06
N LEU A 202 3.07 -3.35 -8.47
CA LEU A 202 2.66 -4.76 -8.35
C LEU A 202 3.52 -5.69 -9.20
N VAL A 203 3.96 -5.27 -10.40
CA VAL A 203 4.95 -6.04 -11.18
C VAL A 203 6.21 -6.27 -10.36
N ALA A 204 6.76 -5.23 -9.73
CA ALA A 204 7.96 -5.37 -8.91
C ALA A 204 7.72 -6.25 -7.68
N ASP A 205 6.57 -6.13 -7.01
CA ASP A 205 6.22 -6.96 -5.86
C ASP A 205 6.11 -8.46 -6.26
N ASN A 206 5.51 -8.77 -7.41
CA ASN A 206 5.45 -10.14 -7.95
C ASN A 206 6.85 -10.67 -8.34
N GLN A 207 7.71 -9.83 -8.94
CA GLN A 207 9.10 -10.17 -9.25
C GLN A 207 9.90 -10.49 -7.97
N ILE A 208 9.72 -9.73 -6.89
CA ILE A 208 10.33 -10.01 -5.59
C ILE A 208 9.85 -11.36 -5.05
N SER A 209 8.56 -11.66 -5.17
CA SER A 209 7.98 -12.95 -4.76
C SER A 209 8.61 -14.13 -5.51
N LEU A 210 8.98 -13.93 -6.77
CA LEU A 210 9.71 -14.91 -7.60
C LEU A 210 11.24 -14.88 -7.39
N GLN A 211 11.75 -14.11 -6.41
CA GLN A 211 13.18 -13.91 -6.16
C GLN A 211 13.96 -13.22 -7.31
N GLN A 212 13.24 -12.61 -8.26
CA GLN A 212 13.78 -11.85 -9.38
C GLN A 212 14.14 -10.42 -8.93
N LYS A 213 15.12 -10.31 -8.02
CA LYS A 213 15.44 -9.03 -7.36
C LYS A 213 16.01 -7.98 -8.31
N ASP A 214 16.79 -8.39 -9.30
CA ASP A 214 17.41 -7.46 -10.24
C ASP A 214 16.36 -6.87 -11.20
N GLU A 215 15.44 -7.68 -11.69
CA GLU A 215 14.30 -7.24 -12.49
C GLU A 215 13.39 -6.30 -11.69
N ALA A 216 13.13 -6.62 -10.43
CA ALA A 216 12.35 -5.78 -9.52
C ALA A 216 13.01 -4.41 -9.34
N ARG A 217 14.34 -4.36 -9.15
CA ARG A 217 15.09 -3.09 -9.07
C ARG A 217 14.93 -2.25 -10.32
N VAL A 218 14.98 -2.88 -11.51
CA VAL A 218 14.77 -2.19 -12.79
C VAL A 218 13.35 -1.63 -12.86
N THR A 219 12.35 -2.44 -12.55
CA THR A 219 10.93 -2.04 -12.56
C THR A 219 10.65 -0.89 -11.59
N LEU A 220 11.18 -0.95 -10.36
CA LEU A 220 11.03 0.12 -9.36
C LEU A 220 11.67 1.44 -9.81
N ARG A 221 12.87 1.39 -10.42
CA ARG A 221 13.51 2.59 -10.98
C ARG A 221 12.69 3.19 -12.12
N GLN A 222 12.16 2.35 -13.00
CA GLN A 222 11.27 2.76 -14.08
C GLN A 222 10.01 3.45 -13.54
N LEU A 223 9.35 2.86 -12.53
CA LEU A 223 8.20 3.45 -11.86
C LEU A 223 8.50 4.83 -11.28
N ILE A 224 9.61 4.98 -10.57
CA ILE A 224 10.02 6.26 -9.97
C ILE A 224 10.28 7.33 -11.04
N LYS A 225 10.86 6.93 -12.19
CA LYS A 225 11.17 7.82 -13.31
C LYS A 225 9.90 8.27 -14.05
N LEU A 226 8.97 7.34 -14.32
CA LEU A 226 7.78 7.62 -15.13
C LEU A 226 6.66 8.31 -14.37
N TYR A 227 6.54 8.03 -13.06
CA TYR A 227 5.44 8.51 -12.22
C TYR A 227 5.95 9.21 -10.94
N PRO A 228 6.83 10.23 -11.06
CA PRO A 228 7.38 10.93 -9.91
C PRO A 228 6.24 11.58 -9.10
N GLY A 229 6.33 11.54 -7.77
CA GLY A 229 5.33 12.15 -6.88
C GLY A 229 4.11 11.29 -6.56
N THR A 230 3.91 10.16 -7.24
CA THR A 230 2.79 9.25 -6.91
C THR A 230 3.06 8.46 -5.61
N PRO A 231 2.01 8.05 -4.87
CA PRO A 231 2.17 7.15 -3.73
C PRO A 231 2.88 5.85 -4.07
N ALA A 232 2.65 5.31 -5.29
CA ALA A 232 3.35 4.13 -5.79
C ALA A 232 4.86 4.37 -5.92
N ALA A 233 5.29 5.54 -6.41
CA ALA A 233 6.71 5.90 -6.51
C ALA A 233 7.37 6.07 -5.14
N GLN A 234 6.65 6.59 -4.14
CA GLN A 234 7.15 6.69 -2.76
C GLN A 234 7.39 5.29 -2.16
N LYS A 235 6.42 4.38 -2.30
CA LYS A 235 6.57 2.98 -1.89
C LYS A 235 7.71 2.28 -2.65
N ALA A 236 7.86 2.58 -3.95
CA ALA A 236 8.94 2.04 -4.77
C ALA A 236 10.33 2.46 -4.28
N LYS A 237 10.51 3.73 -3.86
CA LYS A 237 11.78 4.21 -3.26
C LYS A 237 12.13 3.46 -1.98
N GLN A 238 11.15 3.28 -1.09
CA GLN A 238 11.34 2.51 0.15
C GLN A 238 11.72 1.06 -0.14
N ARG A 239 11.01 0.43 -1.08
CA ARG A 239 11.26 -0.97 -1.47
C ARG A 239 12.64 -1.15 -2.10
N LEU A 240 13.05 -0.20 -2.95
CA LEU A 240 14.36 -0.22 -3.61
C LEU A 240 15.52 -0.12 -2.61
N GLY A 241 15.35 0.60 -1.51
CA GLY A 241 16.34 0.68 -0.43
C GLY A 241 16.43 -0.57 0.44
N ALA A 242 15.43 -1.45 0.38
CA ALA A 242 15.36 -2.71 1.15
C ALA A 242 15.76 -3.95 0.31
N LEU A 243 16.02 -3.84 -0.99
CA LEU A 243 16.44 -4.91 -1.92
C LEU A 243 17.96 -4.97 -2.08
#